data_28be4607c680e24ed444859a3eb30902
#
_entry.id   28be4607c680e24ed444859a3eb30902
#
_cell.length_a   1.000
_cell.length_b   1.000
_cell.length_c   1.000
_cell.angle_alpha   90.00
_cell.angle_beta   90.00
_cell.angle_gamma   90.00
#
_symmetry.space_group_name_H-M   'P 1'
#
loop_
_entity.id
_entity.type
_entity.pdbx_description
1 polymer ?
#
loop_
_entity_poly.entity_id
_entity_poly.type
_entity_poly.pdbx_seq_one_letter_code
_entity_poly.pdbx_strand_id
1 'polypeptide(L)'
;MIYYICTGGEVLQVNYVSRMLVEYANLKSRIERLSDFTHRENILDIVSKEELLLMTEQLSTMSTYLDLLRQRINLNTEKID
;
A
#
# COMPACT_ATOMS: atom_id res chain seq x y z
N MET A 1 -5.22 -14.87 -11.88
CA MET A 1 -4.80 -15.02 -12.23
C MET A 1 -4.55 -15.45 -13.11
N ILE A 2 -4.35 -15.35 -13.61
CA ILE A 2 -4.10 -15.78 -14.26
C ILE A 2 -3.65 -15.90 -15.10
N TYR A 3 -3.64 -15.48 -15.65
CA TYR A 3 -3.38 -15.40 -16.54
C TYR A 3 -2.33 -15.64 -17.05
N TYR A 4 -1.67 -15.55 -16.91
CA TYR A 4 -0.72 -15.81 -17.18
C TYR A 4 -0.35 -16.67 -17.90
N ILE A 5 -0.56 -16.74 -18.09
CA ILE A 5 -0.32 -17.75 -18.49
C ILE A 5 0.25 -17.79 -19.63
N CYS A 6 0.01 -17.27 -20.12
CA CYS A 6 0.21 -17.53 -21.21
C CYS A 6 1.23 -17.04 -21.79
N THR A 7 1.47 -16.39 -22.01
CA THR A 7 2.02 -16.18 -22.97
C THR A 7 3.18 -15.58 -22.85
N GLY A 8 3.65 -15.32 -22.32
CA GLY A 8 4.72 -14.82 -22.43
C GLY A 8 5.16 -14.07 -21.36
N GLY A 9 6.41 -13.80 -21.01
CA GLY A 9 6.85 -13.01 -19.91
C GLY A 9 6.33 -11.60 -19.95
N GLU A 10 6.10 -11.07 -21.12
CA GLU A 10 5.61 -9.71 -21.23
C GLU A 10 4.24 -9.55 -20.63
N VAL A 11 3.35 -10.45 -20.92
CA VAL A 11 2.00 -10.39 -20.38
C VAL A 11 2.06 -10.53 -18.87
N LEU A 12 2.85 -11.46 -18.40
CA LEU A 12 3.01 -11.66 -16.98
C LEU A 12 3.58 -10.43 -16.31
N GLN A 13 4.55 -9.80 -16.95
CA GLN A 13 5.20 -8.63 -16.39
C GLN A 13 4.23 -7.45 -16.28
N VAL A 14 3.41 -7.25 -17.29
CA VAL A 14 2.41 -6.19 -17.26
C VAL A 14 1.41 -6.43 -16.14
N ASN A 15 0.95 -7.67 -16.00
CA ASN A 15 0.03 -8.00 -14.92
C ASN A 15 0.65 -7.73 -13.55
N TYR A 16 1.91 -8.04 -13.41
CA TYR A 16 2.60 -7.86 -12.16
C TYR A 16 2.68 -6.38 -11.79
N VAL A 17 3.05 -5.54 -12.73
CA VAL A 17 3.14 -4.10 -12.49
C VAL A 17 1.76 -3.52 -12.23
N SER A 18 0.76 -3.94 -12.99
CA SER A 18 -0.60 -3.46 -12.79
C SER A 18 -1.10 -3.78 -11.39
N ARG A 19 -0.80 -4.99 -10.91
CA ARG A 19 -1.22 -5.36 -9.56
C ARG A 19 -0.52 -4.55 -8.50
N MET A 20 0.76 -4.25 -8.72
CA MET A 20 1.47 -3.39 -7.78
C MET A 20 0.89 -1.99 -7.73
N LEU A 21 0.47 -1.46 -8.89
CA LEU A 21 -0.13 -0.14 -8.93
C LEU A 21 -1.47 -0.11 -8.19
N VAL A 22 -2.27 -1.16 -8.35
CA VAL A 22 -3.53 -1.25 -7.62
C VAL A 22 -3.27 -1.37 -6.13
N GLU A 23 -2.31 -2.20 -5.76
CA GLU A 23 -1.96 -2.37 -4.35
C GLU A 23 -1.47 -1.05 -3.75
N TYR A 24 -0.66 -0.31 -4.51
CA TYR A 24 -0.15 0.97 -4.06
C TYR A 24 -1.30 1.95 -3.79
N ALA A 25 -2.24 2.04 -4.73
CA ALA A 25 -3.36 2.95 -4.58
C ALA A 25 -4.23 2.57 -3.39
N ASN A 26 -4.50 1.28 -3.22
CA ASN A 26 -5.31 0.81 -2.11
C ASN A 26 -4.62 1.05 -0.77
N LEU A 27 -3.33 0.77 -0.71
CA LEU A 27 -2.58 0.96 0.52
C LEU A 27 -2.52 2.44 0.89
N LYS A 28 -2.27 3.29 -0.10
CA LYS A 28 -2.24 4.73 0.14
C LYS A 28 -3.57 5.23 0.71
N SER A 29 -4.67 4.75 0.14
CA SER A 29 -5.99 5.13 0.60
C SER A 29 -6.23 4.68 2.04
N ARG A 30 -5.77 3.46 2.38
CA ARG A 30 -5.91 2.97 3.75
C ARG A 30 -5.11 3.79 4.73
N ILE A 31 -3.90 4.18 4.34
CA ILE A 31 -3.06 5.01 5.19
C ILE A 31 -3.74 6.34 5.46
N GLU A 32 -4.29 6.95 4.42
CA GLU A 32 -4.96 8.24 4.58
C GLU A 32 -6.16 8.14 5.51
N ARG A 33 -6.95 7.08 5.37
CA ARG A 33 -8.13 6.91 6.21
C ARG A 33 -7.74 6.65 7.67
N LEU A 34 -6.73 5.83 7.88
CA LEU A 34 -6.29 5.55 9.25
C LEU A 34 -5.66 6.78 9.87
N SER A 35 -4.88 7.53 9.09
CA SER A 35 -4.27 8.76 9.57
C SER A 35 -5.35 9.77 9.96
N ASP A 36 -6.36 9.94 9.12
CA ASP A 36 -7.45 10.85 9.44
C ASP A 36 -8.16 10.44 10.71
N PHE A 37 -8.38 9.14 10.89
CA PHE A 37 -9.06 8.65 12.07
C PHE A 37 -8.26 8.92 13.33
N THR A 38 -6.95 8.69 13.29
CA THR A 38 -6.12 8.88 14.48
C THR A 38 -5.92 10.34 14.84
N HIS A 39 -6.22 11.26 13.91
CA HIS A 39 -6.05 12.68 14.18
C HIS A 39 -7.35 13.37 14.57
N ARG A 40 -8.42 12.61 14.81
CA ARG A 40 -9.65 13.21 15.27
C ARG A 40 -9.48 13.74 16.67
N GLU A 41 -10.11 14.86 16.94
CA GLU A 41 -9.98 15.49 18.26
C GLU A 41 -10.51 14.60 19.37
N ASN A 42 -11.54 13.82 19.06
CA ASN A 42 -12.18 12.98 20.08
C ASN A 42 -11.72 11.53 19.99
N ILE A 43 -10.53 11.28 19.46
CA ILE A 43 -10.09 9.92 19.24
C ILE A 43 -10.03 9.10 20.54
N LEU A 44 -9.63 9.71 21.63
CA LEU A 44 -9.53 9.01 22.92
C LEU A 44 -10.89 8.72 23.53
N ASP A 45 -11.96 9.33 23.03
CA ASP A 45 -13.31 8.96 23.40
C ASP A 45 -13.78 7.72 22.65
N ILE A 46 -13.10 7.40 21.55
CA ILE A 46 -13.50 6.30 20.68
C ILE A 46 -12.65 5.06 20.93
N VAL A 47 -11.35 5.22 21.07
CA VAL A 47 -10.43 4.11 21.26
C VAL A 47 -9.59 4.34 22.50
N SER A 48 -9.01 3.26 23.02
CA SER A 48 -8.14 3.36 24.18
C SER A 48 -6.78 3.93 23.78
N LYS A 49 -6.01 4.36 24.77
CA LYS A 49 -4.65 4.82 24.53
C LYS A 49 -3.80 3.73 23.90
N GLU A 50 -3.95 2.52 24.41
CA GLU A 50 -3.18 1.38 23.88
C GLU A 50 -3.49 1.16 22.43
N GLU A 51 -4.75 1.22 22.06
CA GLU A 51 -5.12 1.03 20.67
C GLU A 51 -4.60 2.15 19.79
N LEU A 52 -4.65 3.37 20.28
CA LEU A 52 -4.13 4.51 19.53
C LEU A 52 -2.64 4.34 19.26
N LEU A 53 -1.89 3.85 20.25
CA LEU A 53 -0.47 3.61 20.06
C LEU A 53 -0.24 2.54 18.99
N LEU A 54 -1.02 1.47 19.03
CA LEU A 54 -0.90 0.41 18.02
C LEU A 54 -1.25 0.92 16.64
N MET A 55 -2.27 1.75 16.53
CA MET A 55 -2.65 2.32 15.26
C MET A 55 -1.55 3.23 14.71
N THR A 56 -0.88 3.96 15.58
CA THR A 56 0.22 4.82 15.19
C THR A 56 1.39 3.99 14.66
N GLU A 57 1.70 2.87 15.32
CA GLU A 57 2.72 1.97 14.85
C GLU A 57 2.34 1.32 13.54
N GLN A 58 1.06 0.99 13.40
CA GLN A 58 0.56 0.42 12.15
C GLN A 58 0.73 1.41 11.01
N LEU A 59 0.44 2.67 11.25
CA LEU A 59 0.64 3.70 10.23
C LEU A 59 2.09 3.79 9.80
N SER A 60 3.00 3.72 10.75
CA SER A 60 4.42 3.78 10.44
C SER A 60 4.83 2.59 9.56
N THR A 61 4.36 1.41 9.91
CA THR A 61 4.66 0.20 9.15
C THR A 61 4.06 0.26 7.75
N MET A 62 2.82 0.74 7.66
CA MET A 62 2.17 0.87 6.36
C MET A 62 2.89 1.86 5.47
N SER A 63 3.38 2.94 6.06
CA SER A 63 4.12 3.94 5.29
C SER A 63 5.43 3.37 4.76
N THR A 64 6.11 2.55 5.55
CA THR A 64 7.33 1.89 5.11
C THR A 64 7.01 0.92 3.97
N TYR A 65 5.93 0.17 4.09
CA TYR A 65 5.52 -0.75 3.05
C TYR A 65 5.19 0.02 1.76
N LEU A 66 4.46 1.13 1.89
CA LEU A 66 4.12 1.94 0.73
C LEU A 66 5.37 2.43 0.01
N ASP A 67 6.37 2.86 0.77
CA ASP A 67 7.61 3.35 0.18
C ASP A 67 8.34 2.23 -0.57
N LEU A 68 8.40 1.05 0.02
CA LEU A 68 9.03 -0.09 -0.64
C LEU A 68 8.29 -0.46 -1.91
N LEU A 69 6.98 -0.43 -1.85
CA LEU A 69 6.16 -0.74 -3.02
C LEU A 69 6.40 0.28 -4.12
N ARG A 70 6.49 1.55 -3.77
CA ARG A 70 6.79 2.60 -4.74
C ARG A 70 8.14 2.36 -5.40
N GLN A 71 9.13 1.97 -4.62
CA GLN A 71 10.44 1.68 -5.17
C GLN A 71 10.40 0.50 -6.13
N ARG A 72 9.64 -0.53 -5.79
CA ARG A 72 9.49 -1.69 -6.67
C ARG A 72 8.80 -1.30 -7.96
N ILE A 73 7.79 -0.45 -7.90
CA ILE A 73 7.10 0.01 -9.10
C ILE A 73 8.06 0.78 -9.99
N ASN A 74 8.84 1.67 -9.39
CA ASN A 74 9.79 2.45 -10.17
C ASN A 74 10.83 1.57 -10.87
N LEU A 75 11.33 0.57 -10.17
CA LEU A 75 12.29 -0.35 -10.77
C LEU A 75 11.69 -1.07 -11.97
N ASN A 76 10.45 -1.49 -11.85
CA ASN A 76 9.83 -2.26 -12.91
C ASN A 76 9.42 -1.40 -14.09
N THR A 77 9.01 -0.17 -13.84
CA THR A 77 8.66 0.72 -14.94
C THR A 77 9.91 1.18 -15.69
N GLU A 78 11.00 1.37 -15.00
CA GLU A 78 12.26 1.72 -15.65
C GLU A 78 12.72 0.60 -16.58
N LYS A 79 12.51 -0.65 -16.16
CA LYS A 79 12.89 -1.79 -16.99
C LYS A 79 12.07 -1.87 -18.24
N ILE A 80 10.84 -1.44 -18.20
CA ILE A 80 9.96 -1.51 -19.35
C ILE A 80 10.42 -0.57 -20.44
N ASP A 81 10.99 0.54 -20.07
CA ASP A 81 11.53 1.44 -21.04
C ASP A 81 12.74 0.84 -21.73
#